data_6b8fa14ad84a2b660780952415e6ca15
#
_entry.id   6b8fa14ad84a2b660780952415e6ca15
#
_cell.length_a   1.000
_cell.length_b   1.000
_cell.length_c   1.000
_cell.angle_alpha   90.00
_cell.angle_beta   90.00
_cell.angle_gamma   90.00
#
_symmetry.space_group_name_H-M   'P 1'
#
loop_
_entity.id
_entity.type
_entity.pdbx_description
1 polymer ?
#
loop_
_entity_poly.entity_id
_entity_poly.type
_entity_poly.pdbx_seq_one_letter_code
_entity_poly.pdbx_strand_id
1 'polypeptide(L)'
;MIAFQSIRVGLIGLIPNMMPAIFVGGYMGWAGIPLDMMTATLLPMMLGMAMDDTIHFINHSKLEYDRTLHYQTAIRRTFRVVGIAIVITSVITSAVFASFCSSACNMCLNFGLMAIIGILSALAADLFVTPILVSRCKVFGKEKK
;
A
#
# COMPACT_ATOMS: atom_id res chain seq x y z
N MET A 1 10.98 -13.09 -1.15
CA MET A 1 12.34 -13.00 -0.56
C MET A 1 13.45 -13.12 -1.62
N ILE A 2 13.27 -13.90 -2.66
CA ILE A 2 14.30 -14.08 -3.72
C ILE A 2 14.44 -12.82 -4.61
N ALA A 3 13.40 -12.01 -4.76
CA ALA A 3 13.41 -10.79 -5.57
C ALA A 3 14.19 -9.60 -4.95
N PHE A 4 14.44 -9.63 -3.64
CA PHE A 4 15.19 -8.59 -2.95
C PHE A 4 16.45 -9.19 -2.34
N GLN A 5 17.60 -8.93 -2.94
CA GLN A 5 18.92 -9.35 -2.45
C GLN A 5 19.30 -8.78 -1.07
N SER A 6 18.39 -8.08 -0.38
CA SER A 6 18.65 -7.54 0.95
C SER A 6 17.37 -7.55 1.78
N ILE A 7 17.47 -8.15 2.95
CA ILE A 7 16.42 -8.17 3.99
C ILE A 7 15.98 -6.74 4.38
N ARG A 8 16.86 -5.76 4.23
CA ARG A 8 16.59 -4.34 4.50
C ARG A 8 15.48 -3.77 3.62
N VAL A 9 15.43 -4.16 2.35
CA VAL A 9 14.42 -3.70 1.39
C VAL A 9 13.04 -4.21 1.78
N GLY A 10 12.96 -5.48 2.17
CA GLY A 10 11.71 -6.09 2.64
C GLY A 10 11.21 -5.46 3.94
N LEU A 11 12.11 -5.18 4.89
CA LEU A 11 11.75 -4.57 6.17
C LEU A 11 11.25 -3.12 6.00
N ILE A 12 11.86 -2.37 5.09
CA ILE A 12 11.46 -0.99 4.77
C ILE A 12 10.07 -0.97 4.10
N GLY A 13 9.78 -1.94 3.22
CA GLY A 13 8.46 -2.08 2.61
C GLY A 13 7.35 -2.48 3.61
N LEU A 14 7.70 -3.05 4.76
CA LEU A 14 6.72 -3.43 5.77
C LEU A 14 6.11 -2.21 6.49
N ILE A 15 6.87 -1.13 6.63
CA ILE A 15 6.43 0.08 7.37
C ILE A 15 5.17 0.71 6.75
N PRO A 16 5.14 1.04 5.43
CA PRO A 16 3.94 1.60 4.82
C PRO A 16 2.76 0.63 4.86
N ASN A 17 3.01 -0.68 4.80
CA ASN A 17 1.97 -1.70 4.80
C ASN A 17 1.29 -1.89 6.17
N MET A 18 1.96 -1.53 7.28
CA MET A 18 1.34 -1.52 8.60
C MET A 18 0.37 -0.34 8.81
N MET A 19 0.55 0.76 8.10
CA MET A 19 -0.28 1.97 8.28
C MET A 19 -1.77 1.72 8.02
N PRO A 20 -2.20 1.06 6.94
CA PRO A 20 -3.61 0.78 6.70
C PRO A 20 -4.25 -0.06 7.81
N ALA A 21 -3.53 -1.08 8.29
CA ALA A 21 -4.02 -1.95 9.35
C ALA A 21 -4.23 -1.18 10.67
N ILE A 22 -3.29 -0.30 11.04
CA ILE A 22 -3.40 0.55 12.23
C ILE A 22 -4.55 1.56 12.06
N PHE A 23 -4.69 2.13 10.86
CA PHE A 23 -5.73 3.13 10.59
C PHE A 23 -7.13 2.52 10.66
N VAL A 24 -7.34 1.37 10.05
CA VAL A 24 -8.63 0.65 10.06
C VAL A 24 -8.94 0.13 11.45
N GLY A 25 -7.98 -0.52 12.12
CA GLY A 25 -8.16 -1.01 13.49
C GLY A 25 -8.46 0.12 14.48
N GLY A 26 -7.75 1.25 14.35
CA GLY A 26 -7.99 2.45 15.16
C GLY A 26 -9.38 3.06 14.91
N TYR A 27 -9.80 3.14 13.66
CA TYR A 27 -11.12 3.64 13.31
C TYR A 27 -12.24 2.73 13.82
N MET A 28 -12.09 1.40 13.69
CA MET A 28 -13.06 0.43 14.24
C MET A 28 -13.21 0.59 15.75
N GLY A 29 -12.07 0.73 16.49
CA GLY A 29 -12.11 0.95 17.92
C GLY A 29 -12.79 2.27 18.31
N TRP A 30 -12.55 3.34 17.54
CA TRP A 30 -13.18 4.65 17.80
C TRP A 30 -14.67 4.68 17.45
N ALA A 31 -15.05 4.03 16.35
CA ALA A 31 -16.46 3.97 15.88
C ALA A 31 -17.30 2.92 16.64
N GLY A 32 -16.69 2.13 17.53
CA GLY A 32 -17.38 1.06 18.26
C GLY A 32 -17.87 -0.07 17.36
N ILE A 33 -17.20 -0.28 16.19
CA ILE A 33 -17.57 -1.33 15.25
C ILE A 33 -17.02 -2.66 15.78
N PRO A 34 -17.87 -3.67 16.04
CA PRO A 34 -17.42 -4.94 16.58
C PRO A 34 -16.55 -5.69 15.56
N LEU A 35 -15.57 -6.41 16.08
CA LEU A 35 -14.74 -7.31 15.29
C LEU A 35 -15.55 -8.56 15.02
N ASP A 36 -16.25 -8.61 13.92
CA ASP A 36 -16.98 -9.78 13.44
C ASP A 36 -16.12 -10.62 12.46
N MET A 37 -16.64 -11.74 12.01
CA MET A 37 -15.92 -12.64 11.13
C MET A 37 -15.57 -12.00 9.78
N MET A 38 -16.41 -11.09 9.28
CA MET A 38 -16.15 -10.34 8.03
C MET A 38 -15.09 -9.28 8.22
N THR A 39 -15.19 -8.46 9.25
CA THR A 39 -14.22 -7.40 9.51
C THR A 39 -12.84 -7.94 9.92
N ALA A 40 -12.79 -9.10 10.59
CA ALA A 40 -11.52 -9.77 10.91
C ALA A 40 -10.74 -10.22 9.67
N THR A 41 -11.43 -10.58 8.58
CA THR A 41 -10.76 -10.96 7.31
C THR A 41 -10.21 -9.78 6.53
N LEU A 42 -10.65 -8.55 6.83
CA LEU A 42 -10.16 -7.34 6.16
C LEU A 42 -8.67 -7.10 6.39
N LEU A 43 -8.20 -7.27 7.63
CA LEU A 43 -6.80 -6.95 7.97
C LEU A 43 -5.79 -7.74 7.14
N PRO A 44 -5.85 -9.09 7.07
CA PRO A 44 -4.92 -9.85 6.24
C PRO A 44 -5.11 -9.59 4.75
N MET A 45 -6.34 -9.35 4.28
CA MET A 45 -6.62 -9.04 2.89
C MET A 45 -5.99 -7.69 2.49
N MET A 46 -6.14 -6.66 3.31
CA MET A 46 -5.56 -5.35 3.07
C MET A 46 -4.04 -5.36 3.11
N LEU A 47 -3.45 -6.09 4.07
CA LEU A 47 -2.00 -6.28 4.13
C LEU A 47 -1.47 -6.94 2.87
N GLY A 48 -2.18 -7.94 2.33
CA GLY A 48 -1.81 -8.60 1.08
C GLY A 48 -1.79 -7.65 -0.11
N MET A 49 -2.85 -6.85 -0.28
CA MET A 49 -2.96 -5.88 -1.37
C MET A 49 -1.93 -4.75 -1.26
N ALA A 50 -1.77 -4.17 -0.07
CA ALA A 50 -0.79 -3.12 0.16
C ALA A 50 0.64 -3.61 -0.08
N MET A 51 0.93 -4.86 0.30
CA MET A 51 2.25 -5.47 0.08
C MET A 51 2.55 -5.65 -1.40
N ASP A 52 1.56 -6.03 -2.20
CA ASP A 52 1.71 -6.20 -3.65
C ASP A 52 2.05 -4.87 -4.33
N ASP A 53 1.31 -3.80 -4.04
CA ASP A 53 1.55 -2.45 -4.56
C ASP A 53 2.94 -1.93 -4.18
N THR A 54 3.34 -2.09 -2.91
CA THR A 54 4.67 -1.69 -2.41
C THR A 54 5.79 -2.46 -3.11
N ILE A 55 5.64 -3.79 -3.30
CA ILE A 55 6.63 -4.62 -3.99
C ILE A 55 6.77 -4.20 -5.45
N HIS A 56 5.67 -3.95 -6.14
CA HIS A 56 5.68 -3.44 -7.51
C HIS A 56 6.40 -2.11 -7.62
N PHE A 57 6.12 -1.17 -6.72
CA PHE A 57 6.77 0.13 -6.69
C PHE A 57 8.28 0.02 -6.45
N ILE A 58 8.70 -0.78 -5.47
CA ILE A 58 10.11 -0.95 -5.13
C ILE A 58 10.86 -1.64 -6.27
N ASN A 59 10.30 -2.69 -6.87
CA ASN A 59 10.92 -3.41 -7.99
C ASN A 59 11.15 -2.50 -9.20
N HIS A 60 10.13 -1.72 -9.58
CA HIS A 60 10.24 -0.79 -10.68
C HIS A 60 11.23 0.35 -10.37
N SER A 61 11.23 0.84 -9.13
CA SER A 61 12.19 1.85 -8.68
C SER A 61 13.62 1.35 -8.74
N LYS A 62 13.86 0.07 -8.41
CA LYS A 62 15.17 -0.56 -8.53
C LYS A 62 15.61 -0.65 -10.00
N LEU A 63 14.71 -1.09 -10.87
CA LEU A 63 14.99 -1.22 -12.30
C LEU A 63 15.37 0.13 -12.93
N GLU A 64 14.65 1.19 -12.59
CA GLU A 64 14.94 2.54 -13.05
C GLU A 64 16.22 3.12 -12.41
N TYR A 65 16.50 2.76 -11.16
CA TYR A 65 17.75 3.14 -10.50
C TYR A 65 18.96 2.51 -11.19
N ASP A 66 18.90 1.22 -11.54
CA ASP A 66 19.97 0.50 -12.23
C ASP A 66 20.25 1.11 -13.62
N ARG A 67 19.24 1.76 -14.24
CA ARG A 67 19.39 2.45 -15.54
C ARG A 67 19.94 3.87 -15.42
N THR A 68 19.54 4.60 -14.38
CA THR A 68 19.80 6.05 -14.26
C THR A 68 20.89 6.39 -13.26
N LEU A 69 21.14 5.51 -12.28
CA LEU A 69 22.05 5.70 -11.13
C LEU A 69 21.71 6.92 -10.25
N HIS A 70 20.52 7.54 -10.45
CA HIS A 70 20.01 8.67 -9.70
C HIS A 70 18.66 8.37 -9.08
N TYR A 71 18.54 8.45 -7.74
CA TYR A 71 17.32 8.14 -7.00
C TYR A 71 16.13 9.02 -7.41
N GLN A 72 16.33 10.34 -7.51
CA GLN A 72 15.23 11.25 -7.85
C GLN A 72 14.63 10.96 -9.23
N THR A 73 15.48 10.68 -10.21
CA THR A 73 15.02 10.37 -11.57
C THR A 73 14.30 9.01 -11.62
N ALA A 74 14.84 8.01 -10.92
CA ALA A 74 14.27 6.67 -10.83
C ALA A 74 12.88 6.72 -10.18
N ILE A 75 12.75 7.35 -9.00
CA ILE A 75 11.49 7.50 -8.29
C ILE A 75 10.46 8.27 -9.12
N ARG A 76 10.86 9.38 -9.76
CA ARG A 76 9.94 10.19 -10.57
C ARG A 76 9.38 9.41 -11.78
N ARG A 77 10.21 8.58 -12.42
CA ARG A 77 9.78 7.72 -13.53
C ARG A 77 8.88 6.61 -13.04
N THR A 78 9.24 5.95 -11.94
CA THR A 78 8.41 4.93 -11.30
C THR A 78 7.05 5.49 -10.91
N PHE A 79 7.02 6.67 -10.32
CA PHE A 79 5.77 7.31 -9.91
C PHE A 79 4.83 7.59 -11.09
N ARG A 80 5.40 7.93 -12.25
CA ARG A 80 4.60 8.19 -13.46
C ARG A 80 3.99 6.92 -14.06
N VAL A 81 4.63 5.77 -13.90
CA VAL A 81 4.18 4.49 -14.49
C VAL A 81 3.42 3.67 -13.44
N VAL A 82 4.08 3.33 -12.36
CA VAL A 82 3.52 2.45 -11.31
C VAL A 82 2.54 3.21 -10.41
N GLY A 83 2.84 4.48 -10.06
CA GLY A 83 1.95 5.28 -9.23
C GLY A 83 0.56 5.48 -9.87
N ILE A 84 0.49 5.73 -11.18
CA ILE A 84 -0.79 5.83 -11.89
C ILE A 84 -1.52 4.47 -11.86
N ALA A 85 -0.81 3.37 -12.07
CA ALA A 85 -1.42 2.04 -12.02
C ALA A 85 -2.02 1.74 -10.63
N ILE A 86 -1.28 2.03 -9.55
CA ILE A 86 -1.76 1.85 -8.17
C ILE A 86 -3.01 2.70 -7.90
N VAL A 87 -3.05 3.94 -8.37
CA VAL A 87 -4.24 4.80 -8.22
C VAL A 87 -5.45 4.20 -8.94
N ILE A 88 -5.27 3.74 -10.19
CA ILE A 88 -6.35 3.14 -10.97
C ILE A 88 -6.87 1.86 -10.30
N THR A 89 -5.98 0.97 -9.86
CA THR A 89 -6.38 -0.27 -9.18
C THR A 89 -7.10 0.01 -7.87
N SER A 90 -6.62 0.98 -7.08
CA SER A 90 -7.27 1.39 -5.83
C SER A 90 -8.66 1.98 -6.05
N VAL A 91 -8.86 2.79 -7.11
CA VAL A 91 -10.17 3.34 -7.47
C VAL A 91 -11.14 2.22 -7.89
N ILE A 92 -10.69 1.32 -8.75
CA ILE A 92 -11.52 0.18 -9.20
C ILE A 92 -11.90 -0.70 -8.01
N THR A 93 -10.93 -1.05 -7.16
CA THR A 93 -11.16 -1.89 -5.99
C THR A 93 -12.09 -1.21 -4.99
N SER A 94 -11.92 0.09 -4.74
CA SER A 94 -12.84 0.87 -3.90
C SER A 94 -14.26 0.88 -4.45
N ALA A 95 -14.44 1.00 -5.77
CA ALA A 95 -15.75 0.93 -6.40
C ALA A 95 -16.41 -0.45 -6.24
N VAL A 96 -15.63 -1.54 -6.30
CA VAL A 96 -16.13 -2.89 -6.02
C VAL A 96 -16.59 -3.00 -4.56
N PHE A 97 -15.80 -2.51 -3.61
CA PHE A 97 -16.21 -2.54 -2.19
C PHE A 97 -17.36 -1.59 -1.87
N ALA A 98 -17.54 -0.51 -2.63
CA ALA A 98 -18.68 0.38 -2.49
C ALA A 98 -20.03 -0.35 -2.76
N SER A 99 -20.03 -1.42 -3.57
CA SER A 99 -21.23 -2.23 -3.78
C SER A 99 -21.75 -2.89 -2.49
N PHE A 100 -20.85 -3.21 -1.56
CA PHE A 100 -21.24 -3.78 -0.24
C PHE A 100 -21.95 -2.75 0.63
N CYS A 101 -21.71 -1.45 0.41
CA CYS A 101 -22.39 -0.38 1.15
C CYS A 101 -23.89 -0.26 0.79
N SER A 102 -24.31 -0.87 -0.33
CA SER A 102 -25.73 -0.93 -0.73
C SER A 102 -26.45 -2.13 -0.11
N SER A 103 -25.78 -2.95 0.68
CA SER A 103 -26.36 -4.12 1.31
C SER A 103 -27.26 -3.75 2.51
N ALA A 104 -28.37 -4.43 2.65
CA ALA A 104 -29.23 -4.31 3.83
C ALA A 104 -28.64 -4.94 5.10
N CYS A 105 -27.53 -5.67 4.98
CA CYS A 105 -26.84 -6.33 6.08
C CYS A 105 -25.78 -5.38 6.68
N ASN A 106 -25.91 -5.07 7.97
CA ASN A 106 -24.98 -4.18 8.67
C ASN A 106 -23.52 -4.69 8.64
N MET A 107 -23.32 -6.00 8.68
CA MET A 107 -21.97 -6.60 8.57
C MET A 107 -21.35 -6.31 7.21
N CYS A 108 -22.11 -6.46 6.12
CA CYS A 108 -21.64 -6.15 4.77
C CYS A 108 -21.35 -4.66 4.58
N LEU A 109 -22.19 -3.79 5.14
CA LEU A 109 -22.02 -2.35 5.08
C LEU A 109 -20.73 -1.93 5.81
N ASN A 110 -20.52 -2.42 7.04
CA ASN A 110 -19.29 -2.16 7.80
C ASN A 110 -18.05 -2.66 7.07
N PHE A 111 -18.13 -3.87 6.51
CA PHE A 111 -17.05 -4.46 5.71
C PHE A 111 -16.68 -3.57 4.51
N GLY A 112 -17.67 -3.13 3.72
CA GLY A 112 -17.44 -2.26 2.58
C GLY A 112 -16.83 -0.92 2.97
N LEU A 113 -17.34 -0.26 4.01
CA LEU A 113 -16.82 1.00 4.49
C LEU A 113 -15.39 0.88 5.00
N MET A 114 -15.09 -0.13 5.82
CA MET A 114 -13.76 -0.37 6.35
C MET A 114 -12.76 -0.71 5.23
N ALA A 115 -13.19 -1.49 4.23
CA ALA A 115 -12.37 -1.80 3.07
C ALA A 115 -11.98 -0.54 2.29
N ILE A 116 -12.93 0.36 2.02
CA ILE A 116 -12.66 1.62 1.31
C ILE A 116 -11.69 2.49 2.10
N ILE A 117 -11.92 2.69 3.41
CA ILE A 117 -11.03 3.47 4.27
C ILE A 117 -9.61 2.90 4.25
N GLY A 118 -9.50 1.58 4.33
CA GLY A 118 -8.21 0.92 4.31
C GLY A 118 -7.49 1.02 2.97
N ILE A 119 -8.19 0.83 1.85
CA ILE A 119 -7.60 0.98 0.51
C ILE A 119 -7.11 2.42 0.30
N LEU A 120 -7.89 3.42 0.70
CA LEU A 120 -7.47 4.82 0.59
C LEU A 120 -6.28 5.15 1.49
N SER A 121 -6.23 4.58 2.70
CA SER A 121 -5.07 4.75 3.60
C SER A 121 -3.82 4.03 3.07
N ALA A 122 -3.98 2.84 2.47
CA ALA A 122 -2.89 2.12 1.80
C ALA A 122 -2.35 2.92 0.61
N LEU A 123 -3.25 3.43 -0.24
CA LEU A 123 -2.87 4.28 -1.37
C LEU A 123 -2.08 5.50 -0.91
N ALA A 124 -2.53 6.19 0.14
CA ALA A 124 -1.81 7.34 0.70
C ALA A 124 -0.42 6.93 1.23
N ALA A 125 -0.32 5.79 1.94
CA ALA A 125 0.96 5.28 2.42
C ALA A 125 1.91 4.95 1.26
N ASP A 126 1.43 4.29 0.21
CA ASP A 126 2.26 3.92 -0.93
C ASP A 126 2.71 5.12 -1.77
N LEU A 127 1.87 6.14 -1.91
CA LEU A 127 2.22 7.34 -2.69
C LEU A 127 3.14 8.30 -1.92
N PHE A 128 3.03 8.39 -0.59
CA PHE A 128 3.80 9.34 0.21
C PHE A 128 4.94 8.69 0.98
N VAL A 129 4.68 7.60 1.67
CA VAL A 129 5.66 6.98 2.59
C VAL A 129 6.67 6.14 1.81
N THR A 130 6.24 5.34 0.85
CA THR A 130 7.11 4.44 0.09
C THR A 130 8.21 5.19 -0.68
N PRO A 131 7.95 6.25 -1.47
CA PRO A 131 9.02 6.95 -2.19
C PRO A 131 9.99 7.70 -1.25
N ILE A 132 9.48 8.21 -0.11
CA ILE A 132 10.33 8.86 0.90
C ILE A 132 11.28 7.85 1.54
N LEU A 133 10.77 6.67 1.91
CA LEU A 133 11.58 5.60 2.49
C LEU A 133 12.64 5.10 1.52
N VAL A 134 12.28 4.88 0.26
CA VAL A 134 13.22 4.43 -0.79
C VAL A 134 14.34 5.46 -1.01
N SER A 135 14.01 6.75 -1.02
CA SER A 135 15.00 7.82 -1.23
C SER A 135 15.89 8.04 -0.01
N ARG A 136 15.32 8.05 1.20
CA ARG A 136 16.05 8.32 2.45
C ARG A 136 16.96 7.16 2.88
N CYS A 137 16.47 5.94 2.77
CA CYS A 137 17.21 4.75 3.19
C CYS A 137 18.26 4.30 2.17
N LYS A 138 18.38 4.97 1.00
CA LYS A 138 19.32 4.62 -0.10
C LYS A 138 19.39 3.11 -0.33
N VAL A 139 18.22 2.51 -0.51
CA VAL A 139 17.98 1.07 -0.48
C VAL A 139 18.76 0.31 -1.57
N PHE A 140 19.08 0.98 -2.68
CA PHE A 140 19.72 0.36 -3.86
C PHE A 140 21.24 0.61 -3.96
N GLY A 141 21.86 1.35 -3.02
CA GLY A 141 23.29 1.61 -2.98
C GLY A 141 23.67 3.10 -3.04
N LYS A 142 24.99 3.36 -3.14
CA LYS A 142 25.50 4.75 -3.20
C LYS A 142 25.26 5.34 -4.59
N GLU A 143 24.69 6.53 -4.62
CA GLU A 143 24.54 7.34 -5.83
C GLU A 143 25.92 7.65 -6.43
N LYS A 144 26.13 7.35 -7.72
CA LYS A 144 27.33 7.82 -8.43
C LYS A 144 27.17 9.31 -8.72
N LYS A 145 28.14 10.08 -8.20
CA LYS A 145 28.29 11.48 -8.54
C LYS A 145 28.60 11.67 -10.01
#